data_9327220f125bd2babb57303cdf7fbf93
#
_entry.id   9327220f125bd2babb57303cdf7fbf93
#
_cell.length_a   1.000
_cell.length_b   1.000
_cell.length_c   1.000
_cell.angle_alpha   90.00
_cell.angle_beta   90.00
_cell.angle_gamma   90.00
#
_symmetry.space_group_name_H-M   'P 1'
#
loop_
_entity.id
_entity.type
_entity.pdbx_description
1 polymer ?
#
loop_
_entity_poly.entity_id
_entity_poly.type
_entity_poly.pdbx_seq_one_letter_code
_entity_poly.pdbx_strand_id
1 'polypeptide(L)'
;MAEPLTRRSLARLLGAAAGASLLEAPRLSAGARAPEAGPSGPIRLNANENPYGPCRPALDALAGCGGVASRYPGSAIDETKAALARLHGVGPDQIVLGCGSSDVLRMADAAFLAPGKRIVAAEPTFEAVLGYAKVTRAEAVKVPLTSDFRHDLPAMAKACDGSTGLVYVCNPNNPTGTIVSGRELEAFIARVPPSCVILMDEAYHHLVEDPSYRSALDVARGRDNVVVARTFSKIYGMAGMRLGYGVATAGNAAAMERCASWDNTSQAALLMGIASLADAEVVPRQRRLLNDTRAWLDAELARDGRRFIPSQANFVMIDVGRDVGPLGEEFRARGILVGRKFPSMPTWLRVSIGTPEQMAAFMAALRGIVPARAAA
;
A
#
# COMPACT_ATOMS: atom_id res chain seq x y z
N MET A 1 36.08 -39.14 4.06
CA MET A 1 37.12 -38.11 4.26
C MET A 1 37.40 -37.47 2.89
N ALA A 2 37.02 -36.22 2.70
CA ALA A 2 37.26 -35.51 1.44
C ALA A 2 38.64 -34.86 1.49
N GLU A 3 39.46 -35.07 0.47
CA GLU A 3 40.82 -34.51 0.38
C GLU A 3 40.74 -32.96 0.22
N PRO A 4 41.65 -32.21 0.83
CA PRO A 4 41.66 -30.75 0.72
C PRO A 4 42.11 -30.32 -0.69
N LEU A 5 41.33 -29.40 -1.29
CA LEU A 5 41.62 -28.77 -2.57
C LEU A 5 42.97 -28.03 -2.51
N THR A 6 43.94 -28.46 -3.29
CA THR A 6 45.26 -27.82 -3.38
C THR A 6 45.25 -26.66 -4.38
N ARG A 7 46.15 -25.66 -4.22
CA ARG A 7 46.31 -24.56 -5.15
C ARG A 7 46.53 -25.00 -6.62
N ARG A 8 47.07 -26.21 -6.86
CA ARG A 8 47.26 -26.79 -8.18
C ARG A 8 45.94 -27.28 -8.80
N SER A 9 45.00 -27.80 -8.00
CA SER A 9 43.68 -28.22 -8.51
C SER A 9 42.82 -26.99 -8.85
N LEU A 10 42.95 -25.88 -8.14
CA LEU A 10 42.25 -24.63 -8.48
C LEU A 10 42.80 -23.98 -9.77
N ALA A 11 44.12 -24.04 -9.99
CA ALA A 11 44.74 -23.50 -11.21
C ALA A 11 44.36 -24.35 -12.47
N ARG A 12 44.12 -25.64 -12.31
CA ARG A 12 43.65 -26.51 -13.44
C ARG A 12 42.19 -26.27 -13.79
N LEU A 13 41.34 -25.93 -12.78
CA LEU A 13 39.95 -25.56 -13.04
C LEU A 13 39.83 -24.19 -13.71
N LEU A 14 40.70 -23.24 -13.38
CA LEU A 14 40.74 -21.91 -14.02
C LEU A 14 41.41 -21.92 -15.40
N GLY A 15 42.35 -22.84 -15.67
CA GLY A 15 43.03 -22.97 -16.98
C GLY A 15 42.20 -23.64 -18.08
N ALA A 16 41.19 -24.40 -17.73
CA ALA A 16 40.30 -25.05 -18.72
C ALA A 16 39.18 -24.12 -19.24
N ALA A 17 39.03 -22.94 -18.69
CA ALA A 17 38.02 -21.93 -19.10
C ALA A 17 38.56 -20.87 -20.10
N ALA A 18 39.84 -20.94 -20.49
CA ALA A 18 40.47 -19.91 -21.36
C ALA A 18 40.43 -20.29 -22.85
N GLY A 19 39.54 -21.15 -23.28
CA GLY A 19 39.44 -21.60 -24.67
C GLY A 19 38.03 -21.72 -25.20
N ALA A 20 37.16 -20.72 -25.03
CA ALA A 20 35.90 -20.65 -25.78
C ALA A 20 35.34 -19.23 -25.78
N SER A 21 35.35 -18.67 -26.98
CA SER A 21 34.40 -17.66 -27.49
C SER A 21 34.35 -16.32 -26.74
N LEU A 22 34.90 -15.31 -27.36
CA LEU A 22 34.41 -13.94 -27.27
C LEU A 22 32.91 -13.91 -27.57
N LEU A 23 32.08 -14.15 -26.54
CA LEU A 23 30.66 -13.77 -26.57
C LEU A 23 30.66 -12.23 -26.55
N GLU A 24 30.37 -11.63 -27.70
CA GLU A 24 30.00 -10.23 -27.78
C GLU A 24 28.90 -9.97 -26.73
N ALA A 25 29.22 -9.15 -25.78
CA ALA A 25 28.19 -8.61 -24.87
C ALA A 25 27.11 -7.97 -25.77
N PRO A 26 25.83 -8.31 -25.61
CA PRO A 26 24.80 -7.66 -26.39
C PRO A 26 24.87 -6.17 -26.08
N ARG A 27 25.19 -5.36 -27.10
CA ARG A 27 25.07 -3.90 -27.04
C ARG A 27 23.61 -3.64 -26.74
N LEU A 28 23.33 -3.18 -25.53
CA LEU A 28 22.03 -2.57 -25.20
C LEU A 28 21.90 -1.36 -26.11
N SER A 29 21.16 -1.54 -27.21
CA SER A 29 20.83 -0.44 -28.11
C SER A 29 20.01 0.56 -27.27
N ALA A 30 20.48 1.79 -27.19
CA ALA A 30 19.74 2.92 -26.66
C ALA A 30 18.55 3.19 -27.57
N GLY A 31 17.45 2.48 -27.35
CA GLY A 31 16.25 2.51 -28.20
C GLY A 31 15.20 1.49 -27.79
N ALA A 32 15.35 0.82 -26.66
CA ALA A 32 14.28 -0.02 -26.14
C ALA A 32 13.11 0.87 -25.76
N ARG A 33 12.17 1.03 -26.72
CA ARG A 33 10.78 1.40 -26.45
C ARG A 33 10.34 0.53 -25.28
N ALA A 34 9.82 1.14 -24.20
CA ALA A 34 9.18 0.39 -23.13
C ALA A 34 8.25 -0.65 -23.81
N PRO A 35 8.30 -1.91 -23.42
CA PRO A 35 7.50 -2.92 -24.09
C PRO A 35 6.04 -2.50 -23.99
N GLU A 36 5.38 -2.30 -25.12
CA GLU A 36 3.95 -2.44 -25.28
C GLU A 36 3.63 -3.94 -25.08
N ALA A 37 3.93 -4.44 -23.89
CA ALA A 37 3.55 -5.77 -23.51
C ALA A 37 2.14 -5.66 -22.94
N GLY A 38 1.17 -5.98 -23.75
CA GLY A 38 0.01 -6.64 -23.18
C GLY A 38 0.56 -7.81 -22.36
N PRO A 39 0.17 -7.94 -21.08
CA PRO A 39 0.79 -8.92 -20.20
C PRO A 39 0.51 -10.31 -20.75
N SER A 40 1.55 -11.06 -21.10
CA SER A 40 1.50 -12.50 -21.38
C SER A 40 1.20 -13.33 -20.12
N GLY A 41 0.64 -12.71 -19.08
CA GLY A 41 0.33 -13.28 -17.78
C GLY A 41 -1.13 -13.04 -17.34
N PRO A 42 -1.52 -13.57 -16.18
CA PRO A 42 -2.89 -13.41 -15.66
C PRO A 42 -3.22 -11.95 -15.36
N ILE A 43 -4.49 -11.58 -15.52
CA ILE A 43 -5.04 -10.30 -15.09
C ILE A 43 -4.94 -10.20 -13.55
N ARG A 44 -4.20 -9.21 -13.05
CA ARG A 44 -3.87 -9.08 -11.62
C ARG A 44 -4.79 -8.09 -10.93
N LEU A 45 -5.86 -8.58 -10.31
CA LEU A 45 -6.83 -7.78 -9.55
C LEU A 45 -6.83 -8.13 -8.05
N ASN A 46 -5.70 -8.58 -7.51
CA ASN A 46 -5.61 -9.18 -6.17
C ASN A 46 -4.87 -8.32 -5.13
N ALA A 47 -4.08 -7.31 -5.55
CA ALA A 47 -3.11 -6.65 -4.67
C ALA A 47 -3.31 -5.13 -4.53
N ASN A 48 -4.43 -4.58 -5.02
CA ASN A 48 -4.71 -3.14 -5.01
C ASN A 48 -3.56 -2.33 -5.66
N GLU A 49 -3.00 -2.87 -6.73
CA GLU A 49 -2.00 -2.20 -7.55
C GLU A 49 -2.68 -1.19 -8.48
N ASN A 50 -1.92 -0.24 -9.01
CA ASN A 50 -2.38 0.67 -10.05
C ASN A 50 -2.05 0.05 -11.42
N PRO A 51 -3.05 -0.27 -12.25
CA PRO A 51 -2.82 -0.97 -13.53
C PRO A 51 -2.09 -0.11 -14.57
N TYR A 52 -2.05 1.21 -14.39
CA TYR A 52 -1.42 2.15 -15.31
C TYR A 52 0.06 2.38 -15.04
N GLY A 53 0.56 1.88 -13.88
CA GLY A 53 1.95 2.03 -13.49
C GLY A 53 2.38 3.47 -13.17
N PRO A 54 3.71 3.71 -13.04
CA PRO A 54 4.28 5.02 -12.74
C PRO A 54 4.13 6.02 -13.90
N CYS A 55 4.18 7.31 -13.58
CA CYS A 55 4.22 8.37 -14.59
C CYS A 55 5.52 8.33 -15.41
N ARG A 56 5.49 8.95 -16.61
CA ARG A 56 6.64 8.97 -17.50
C ARG A 56 7.90 9.57 -16.88
N PRO A 57 7.85 10.71 -16.15
CA PRO A 57 9.04 11.22 -15.45
C PRO A 57 9.65 10.25 -14.44
N ALA A 58 8.83 9.48 -13.74
CA ALA A 58 9.33 8.46 -12.80
C ALA A 58 10.02 7.30 -13.54
N LEU A 59 9.49 6.85 -14.68
CA LEU A 59 10.13 5.82 -15.51
C LEU A 59 11.44 6.30 -16.11
N ASP A 60 11.53 7.56 -16.53
CA ASP A 60 12.76 8.18 -17.03
C ASP A 60 13.82 8.29 -15.92
N ALA A 61 13.41 8.65 -14.70
CA ALA A 61 14.29 8.65 -13.53
C ALA A 61 14.82 7.25 -13.22
N LEU A 62 13.99 6.21 -13.32
CA LEU A 62 14.41 4.81 -13.17
C LEU A 62 15.44 4.42 -14.23
N ALA A 63 15.19 4.75 -15.48
CA ALA A 63 16.11 4.44 -16.58
C ALA A 63 17.47 5.14 -16.40
N GLY A 64 17.47 6.36 -15.81
CA GLY A 64 18.67 7.15 -15.53
C GLY A 64 19.44 6.73 -14.28
N CYS A 65 18.91 5.86 -13.43
CA CYS A 65 19.51 5.58 -12.11
C CYS A 65 20.77 4.69 -12.17
N GLY A 66 21.12 4.12 -13.34
CA GLY A 66 22.28 3.22 -13.49
C GLY A 66 23.61 3.83 -13.02
N GLY A 67 23.82 5.12 -13.25
CA GLY A 67 25.05 5.84 -12.85
C GLY A 67 25.21 6.01 -11.32
N VAL A 68 24.12 5.88 -10.55
CA VAL A 68 24.11 6.07 -9.09
C VAL A 68 23.76 4.79 -8.33
N ALA A 69 23.45 3.69 -9.04
CA ALA A 69 23.00 2.43 -8.44
C ALA A 69 24.02 1.79 -7.48
N SER A 70 25.33 2.13 -7.62
CA SER A 70 26.41 1.67 -6.75
C SER A 70 26.62 2.56 -5.50
N ARG A 71 25.79 3.58 -5.29
CA ARG A 71 25.91 4.54 -4.18
C ARG A 71 24.76 4.40 -3.21
N TYR A 72 25.06 4.61 -1.92
CA TYR A 72 24.02 4.77 -0.90
C TYR A 72 23.17 6.02 -1.17
N PRO A 73 21.88 6.02 -0.79
CA PRO A 73 20.91 7.02 -1.23
C PRO A 73 21.06 8.43 -0.59
N GLY A 74 21.99 8.64 0.31
CA GLY A 74 22.34 9.89 1.00
C GLY A 74 21.50 11.13 0.66
N SER A 75 21.95 11.94 -0.32
CA SER A 75 21.25 13.19 -0.70
C SER A 75 19.81 12.96 -1.23
N ALA A 76 19.53 11.83 -1.85
CA ALA A 76 18.19 11.54 -2.35
C ALA A 76 17.18 11.34 -1.20
N ILE A 77 17.62 10.89 -0.03
CA ILE A 77 16.79 10.85 1.19
C ILE A 77 16.41 12.27 1.58
N ASP A 78 17.38 13.16 1.69
CA ASP A 78 17.16 14.55 2.12
C ASP A 78 16.29 15.31 1.11
N GLU A 79 16.55 15.14 -0.18
CA GLU A 79 15.75 15.73 -1.26
C GLU A 79 14.30 15.24 -1.23
N THR A 80 14.08 13.94 -1.01
CA THR A 80 12.72 13.35 -0.89
C THR A 80 12.01 13.88 0.34
N LYS A 81 12.67 13.93 1.51
CA LYS A 81 12.10 14.53 2.73
C LYS A 81 11.76 15.99 2.51
N ALA A 82 12.63 16.77 1.89
CA ALA A 82 12.39 18.18 1.59
C ALA A 82 11.21 18.37 0.62
N ALA A 83 11.08 17.52 -0.39
CA ALA A 83 9.95 17.57 -1.34
C ALA A 83 8.61 17.26 -0.63
N LEU A 84 8.57 16.23 0.20
CA LEU A 84 7.38 15.86 0.98
C LEU A 84 7.05 16.92 2.03
N ALA A 85 8.05 17.48 2.69
CA ALA A 85 7.88 18.56 3.66
C ALA A 85 7.22 19.79 3.03
N ARG A 86 7.69 20.21 1.84
CA ARG A 86 7.04 21.28 1.07
C ARG A 86 5.61 20.94 0.70
N LEU A 87 5.36 19.71 0.23
CA LEU A 87 4.00 19.26 -0.15
C LEU A 87 3.01 19.37 1.02
N HIS A 88 3.46 19.09 2.24
CA HIS A 88 2.60 19.05 3.43
C HIS A 88 2.70 20.30 4.31
N GLY A 89 3.57 21.25 3.99
CA GLY A 89 3.77 22.46 4.79
C GLY A 89 4.35 22.17 6.19
N VAL A 90 5.26 21.19 6.29
CA VAL A 90 5.93 20.76 7.53
C VAL A 90 7.45 20.83 7.40
N GLY A 91 8.18 20.59 8.49
CA GLY A 91 9.65 20.47 8.44
C GLY A 91 10.12 19.11 7.89
N PRO A 92 11.30 19.02 7.27
CA PRO A 92 11.87 17.73 6.83
C PRO A 92 12.08 16.72 7.97
N ASP A 93 12.30 17.20 9.20
CA ASP A 93 12.43 16.43 10.43
C ASP A 93 11.09 15.82 10.91
N GLN A 94 9.99 16.22 10.29
CA GLN A 94 8.65 15.65 10.49
C GLN A 94 8.29 14.55 9.48
N ILE A 95 9.18 14.24 8.54
CA ILE A 95 9.00 13.23 7.50
C ILE A 95 9.84 11.99 7.83
N VAL A 96 9.18 10.83 7.87
CA VAL A 96 9.82 9.51 8.02
C VAL A 96 9.68 8.77 6.70
N LEU A 97 10.77 8.28 6.11
CA LEU A 97 10.74 7.46 4.91
C LEU A 97 10.77 5.97 5.27
N GLY A 98 10.14 5.14 4.43
CA GLY A 98 10.12 3.69 4.63
C GLY A 98 10.07 2.90 3.32
N CYS A 99 10.48 1.64 3.40
CA CYS A 99 10.35 0.65 2.33
C CYS A 99 8.87 0.30 2.10
N GLY A 100 8.10 1.25 1.55
CA GLY A 100 6.64 1.30 1.53
C GLY A 100 6.04 1.79 2.85
N SER A 101 4.76 2.18 2.83
CA SER A 101 4.06 2.57 4.07
C SER A 101 4.02 1.44 5.11
N SER A 102 4.10 0.17 4.68
CA SER A 102 4.17 -0.96 5.62
C SER A 102 5.38 -0.88 6.55
N ASP A 103 6.52 -0.35 6.08
CA ASP A 103 7.69 -0.12 6.92
C ASP A 103 7.45 1.05 7.90
N VAL A 104 6.74 2.09 7.47
CA VAL A 104 6.30 3.19 8.35
C VAL A 104 5.40 2.65 9.47
N LEU A 105 4.44 1.76 9.15
CA LEU A 105 3.60 1.10 10.15
C LEU A 105 4.44 0.25 11.11
N ARG A 106 5.41 -0.50 10.61
CA ARG A 106 6.33 -1.30 11.43
C ARG A 106 7.18 -0.43 12.36
N MET A 107 7.69 0.69 11.87
CA MET A 107 8.45 1.64 12.69
C MET A 107 7.59 2.25 13.79
N ALA A 108 6.32 2.59 13.49
CA ALA A 108 5.39 3.08 14.50
C ALA A 108 5.10 2.01 15.57
N ASP A 109 4.84 0.77 15.17
CA ASP A 109 4.67 -0.33 16.10
C ASP A 109 5.89 -0.50 17.03
N ALA A 110 7.10 -0.52 16.44
CA ALA A 110 8.33 -0.69 17.20
C ALA A 110 8.65 0.49 18.12
N ALA A 111 8.22 1.71 17.76
CA ALA A 111 8.46 2.92 18.54
C ALA A 111 7.49 3.09 19.71
N PHE A 112 6.22 2.67 19.54
CA PHE A 112 5.15 3.00 20.49
C PHE A 112 4.53 1.78 21.18
N LEU A 113 4.90 0.55 20.78
CA LEU A 113 4.44 -0.69 21.41
C LEU A 113 5.59 -1.44 22.08
N ALA A 114 5.26 -2.15 23.16
CA ALA A 114 6.16 -3.00 23.95
C ALA A 114 5.33 -4.02 24.71
N PRO A 115 5.94 -5.02 25.39
CA PRO A 115 5.23 -5.87 26.32
C PRO A 115 4.47 -5.06 27.37
N GLY A 116 3.18 -5.39 27.59
CA GLY A 116 2.28 -4.64 28.48
C GLY A 116 1.59 -3.43 27.82
N LYS A 117 1.94 -3.08 26.58
CA LYS A 117 1.20 -2.12 25.78
C LYS A 117 0.14 -2.79 24.90
N ARG A 118 -0.81 -2.00 24.44
CA ARG A 118 -1.93 -2.46 23.59
C ARG A 118 -1.99 -1.65 22.29
N ILE A 119 -2.42 -2.33 21.22
CA ILE A 119 -2.86 -1.68 20.00
C ILE A 119 -4.37 -1.87 19.84
N VAL A 120 -5.08 -0.78 19.55
CA VAL A 120 -6.52 -0.82 19.20
C VAL A 120 -6.64 -0.69 17.69
N ALA A 121 -7.34 -1.60 17.03
CA ALA A 121 -7.60 -1.57 15.60
C ALA A 121 -8.97 -2.13 15.26
N ALA A 122 -9.54 -1.73 14.12
CA ALA A 122 -10.79 -2.32 13.65
C ALA A 122 -10.57 -3.74 13.10
N GLU A 123 -11.64 -4.55 13.02
CA GLU A 123 -11.65 -5.85 12.36
C GLU A 123 -12.86 -6.00 11.44
N PRO A 124 -12.66 -6.21 10.13
CA PRO A 124 -11.37 -6.24 9.42
C PRO A 124 -10.79 -4.85 9.12
N THR A 125 -9.46 -4.79 9.10
CA THR A 125 -8.69 -3.67 8.58
C THR A 125 -7.39 -4.20 7.94
N PHE A 126 -6.44 -3.36 7.57
CA PHE A 126 -5.15 -3.81 7.04
C PHE A 126 -4.31 -4.48 8.13
N GLU A 127 -4.15 -5.80 8.01
CA GLU A 127 -3.67 -6.68 9.09
C GLU A 127 -2.18 -6.58 9.40
N ALA A 128 -1.37 -5.94 8.55
CA ALA A 128 0.08 -5.87 8.75
C ALA A 128 0.45 -5.28 10.12
N VAL A 129 -0.25 -4.24 10.55
CA VAL A 129 -0.05 -3.59 11.85
C VAL A 129 -0.24 -4.56 13.01
N LEU A 130 -1.26 -5.44 12.93
CA LEU A 130 -1.50 -6.47 13.95
C LEU A 130 -0.43 -7.58 13.92
N GLY A 131 0.16 -7.81 12.74
CA GLY A 131 1.30 -8.70 12.57
C GLY A 131 2.55 -8.17 13.27
N TYR A 132 2.83 -6.88 13.12
CA TYR A 132 3.96 -6.21 13.77
C TYR A 132 3.79 -6.14 15.29
N ALA A 133 2.56 -5.89 15.77
CA ALA A 133 2.26 -5.88 17.21
C ALA A 133 2.59 -7.21 17.90
N LYS A 134 2.53 -8.36 17.20
CA LYS A 134 2.99 -9.65 17.73
C LYS A 134 4.50 -9.67 17.96
N VAL A 135 5.29 -9.00 17.12
CA VAL A 135 6.75 -8.91 17.25
C VAL A 135 7.12 -8.10 18.50
N THR A 136 6.42 -6.99 18.74
CA THR A 136 6.60 -6.15 19.94
C THR A 136 5.96 -6.75 21.20
N ARG A 137 5.25 -7.89 21.08
CA ARG A 137 4.51 -8.57 22.15
C ARG A 137 3.44 -7.69 22.79
N ALA A 138 2.90 -6.74 22.02
CA ALA A 138 1.77 -5.93 22.43
C ALA A 138 0.46 -6.69 22.23
N GLU A 139 -0.51 -6.44 23.11
CA GLU A 139 -1.86 -7.01 23.00
C GLU A 139 -2.66 -6.28 21.90
N ALA A 140 -3.35 -7.03 21.05
CA ALA A 140 -4.23 -6.48 20.02
C ALA A 140 -5.68 -6.48 20.48
N VAL A 141 -6.28 -5.29 20.59
CA VAL A 141 -7.70 -5.10 20.85
C VAL A 141 -8.39 -4.82 19.53
N LYS A 142 -9.24 -5.74 19.09
CA LYS A 142 -9.96 -5.67 17.83
C LYS A 142 -11.38 -5.17 18.06
N VAL A 143 -11.75 -4.11 17.36
CA VAL A 143 -13.08 -3.52 17.41
C VAL A 143 -13.83 -3.85 16.12
N PRO A 144 -15.01 -4.50 16.16
CA PRO A 144 -15.79 -4.77 14.96
C PRO A 144 -16.11 -3.48 14.19
N LEU A 145 -16.19 -3.60 12.86
CA LEU A 145 -16.74 -2.52 12.03
C LEU A 145 -18.25 -2.33 12.34
N THR A 146 -18.76 -1.15 12.01
CA THR A 146 -20.19 -0.85 12.02
C THR A 146 -20.95 -1.72 10.99
N SER A 147 -22.28 -1.73 11.04
CA SER A 147 -23.12 -2.51 10.11
C SER A 147 -22.98 -2.06 8.63
N ASP A 148 -22.52 -0.83 8.41
CA ASP A 148 -22.18 -0.26 7.10
C ASP A 148 -20.67 -0.38 6.76
N PHE A 149 -19.96 -1.29 7.44
CA PHE A 149 -18.56 -1.65 7.21
C PHE A 149 -17.55 -0.52 7.42
N ARG A 150 -17.86 0.48 8.23
CA ARG A 150 -16.98 1.60 8.58
C ARG A 150 -16.28 1.35 9.93
N HIS A 151 -15.20 2.04 10.20
CA HIS A 151 -14.62 2.07 11.53
C HIS A 151 -15.62 2.59 12.56
N ASP A 152 -15.85 1.84 13.64
CA ASP A 152 -16.59 2.34 14.81
C ASP A 152 -15.64 3.18 15.69
N LEU A 153 -15.41 4.43 15.29
CA LEU A 153 -14.51 5.32 15.98
C LEU A 153 -14.91 5.58 17.45
N PRO A 154 -16.21 5.72 17.80
CA PRO A 154 -16.64 5.79 19.20
C PRO A 154 -16.23 4.57 20.04
N ALA A 155 -16.44 3.35 19.52
CA ALA A 155 -16.03 2.12 20.19
C ALA A 155 -14.51 1.98 20.28
N MET A 156 -13.78 2.36 19.22
CA MET A 156 -12.31 2.37 19.21
C MET A 156 -11.75 3.34 20.24
N ALA A 157 -12.31 4.57 20.37
CA ALA A 157 -11.89 5.55 21.38
C ALA A 157 -12.15 5.03 22.81
N LYS A 158 -13.30 4.37 23.03
CA LYS A 158 -13.65 3.74 24.33
C LYS A 158 -12.69 2.60 24.69
N ALA A 159 -12.15 1.90 23.70
CA ALA A 159 -11.19 0.81 23.91
C ALA A 159 -9.78 1.30 24.24
N CYS A 160 -9.48 2.58 24.01
CA CYS A 160 -8.19 3.19 24.35
C CYS A 160 -8.13 3.54 25.85
N ASP A 161 -7.06 3.11 26.52
CA ASP A 161 -6.78 3.39 27.93
C ASP A 161 -5.30 3.75 28.14
N GLY A 162 -4.86 3.86 29.41
CA GLY A 162 -3.47 4.19 29.76
C GLY A 162 -2.42 3.15 29.30
N SER A 163 -2.83 1.93 28.98
CA SER A 163 -1.96 0.88 28.43
C SER A 163 -1.88 0.93 26.91
N THR A 164 -2.76 1.68 26.24
CA THR A 164 -2.80 1.78 24.77
C THR A 164 -1.63 2.61 24.28
N GLY A 165 -0.70 1.99 23.56
CA GLY A 165 0.41 2.67 22.88
C GLY A 165 0.02 3.22 21.52
N LEU A 166 -0.78 2.43 20.76
CA LEU A 166 -1.24 2.78 19.43
C LEU A 166 -2.75 2.55 19.26
N VAL A 167 -3.41 3.43 18.52
CA VAL A 167 -4.69 3.14 17.87
C VAL A 167 -4.53 3.33 16.36
N TYR A 168 -4.89 2.31 15.59
CA TYR A 168 -4.71 2.28 14.15
C TYR A 168 -6.03 2.50 13.41
N VAL A 169 -6.05 3.46 12.50
CA VAL A 169 -7.21 3.77 11.64
C VAL A 169 -6.75 3.83 10.18
N CYS A 170 -7.28 2.94 9.35
CA CYS A 170 -7.07 2.92 7.90
C CYS A 170 -8.22 3.67 7.21
N ASN A 171 -7.95 4.81 6.59
CA ASN A 171 -8.99 5.65 6.00
C ASN A 171 -8.58 6.22 4.64
N PRO A 172 -9.10 5.71 3.53
CA PRO A 172 -10.09 4.61 3.37
C PRO A 172 -9.62 3.25 3.88
N ASN A 173 -10.58 2.48 4.46
CA ASN A 173 -10.26 1.19 5.05
C ASN A 173 -9.97 0.11 4.00
N ASN A 174 -9.03 -0.76 4.27
CA ASN A 174 -8.78 -1.99 3.53
C ASN A 174 -9.14 -3.18 4.46
N PRO A 175 -10.16 -4.04 4.14
CA PRO A 175 -10.59 -4.32 2.76
C PRO A 175 -11.88 -3.62 2.30
N THR A 176 -12.57 -2.86 3.11
CA THR A 176 -13.94 -2.41 2.82
C THR A 176 -14.04 -1.24 1.83
N GLY A 177 -13.00 -0.42 1.72
CA GLY A 177 -12.99 0.80 0.91
C GLY A 177 -13.82 1.95 1.50
N THR A 178 -14.44 1.74 2.64
CA THR A 178 -15.24 2.75 3.34
C THR A 178 -14.39 3.82 4.01
N ILE A 179 -14.98 4.97 4.28
CA ILE A 179 -14.32 6.09 4.96
C ILE A 179 -15.05 6.48 6.26
N VAL A 180 -14.31 7.17 7.11
CA VAL A 180 -14.88 8.03 8.15
C VAL A 180 -14.73 9.49 7.74
N SER A 181 -15.71 10.32 8.07
CA SER A 181 -15.70 11.74 7.72
C SER A 181 -14.67 12.52 8.56
N GLY A 182 -14.27 13.70 8.09
CA GLY A 182 -13.40 14.59 8.83
C GLY A 182 -13.97 14.98 10.21
N ARG A 183 -15.28 15.19 10.31
CA ARG A 183 -15.97 15.49 11.57
C ARG A 183 -15.91 14.34 12.58
N GLU A 184 -16.14 13.11 12.12
CA GLU A 184 -16.02 11.92 12.97
C GLU A 184 -14.58 11.71 13.42
N LEU A 185 -13.62 11.95 12.53
CA LEU A 185 -12.19 11.85 12.84
C LEU A 185 -11.76 12.90 13.88
N GLU A 186 -12.19 14.15 13.74
CA GLU A 186 -11.95 15.22 14.76
C GLU A 186 -12.49 14.82 16.14
N ALA A 187 -13.73 14.34 16.18
CA ALA A 187 -14.36 13.89 17.42
C ALA A 187 -13.63 12.69 18.05
N PHE A 188 -13.11 11.79 17.23
CA PHE A 188 -12.31 10.65 17.66
C PHE A 188 -10.97 11.09 18.24
N ILE A 189 -10.22 11.91 17.50
CA ILE A 189 -8.90 12.43 17.93
C ILE A 189 -9.02 13.15 19.28
N ALA A 190 -10.10 13.90 19.49
CA ALA A 190 -10.34 14.61 20.75
C ALA A 190 -10.57 13.68 21.95
N ARG A 191 -11.04 12.45 21.72
CA ARG A 191 -11.36 11.47 22.78
C ARG A 191 -10.21 10.50 23.09
N VAL A 192 -9.29 10.29 22.14
CA VAL A 192 -8.14 9.42 22.35
C VAL A 192 -7.19 10.05 23.36
N PRO A 193 -6.72 9.31 24.39
CA PRO A 193 -5.78 9.82 25.36
C PRO A 193 -4.52 10.41 24.69
N PRO A 194 -4.00 11.56 25.13
CA PRO A 194 -2.79 12.17 24.53
C PRO A 194 -1.54 11.28 24.56
N SER A 195 -1.49 10.33 25.51
CA SER A 195 -0.41 9.34 25.60
C SER A 195 -0.50 8.20 24.58
N CYS A 196 -1.63 8.06 23.91
CA CYS A 196 -1.84 7.07 22.86
C CYS A 196 -1.56 7.69 21.49
N VAL A 197 -0.69 7.08 20.70
CA VAL A 197 -0.43 7.54 19.32
C VAL A 197 -1.53 7.05 18.39
N ILE A 198 -2.07 7.96 17.61
CA ILE A 198 -3.06 7.68 16.55
C ILE A 198 -2.30 7.48 15.24
N LEU A 199 -2.26 6.25 14.75
CA LEU A 199 -1.62 5.90 13.47
C LEU A 199 -2.69 5.85 12.37
N MET A 200 -2.69 6.87 11.53
CA MET A 200 -3.59 7.02 10.39
C MET A 200 -2.95 6.47 9.13
N ASP A 201 -3.50 5.41 8.56
CA ASP A 201 -3.08 4.88 7.26
C ASP A 201 -3.95 5.48 6.15
N GLU A 202 -3.36 6.40 5.41
CA GLU A 202 -3.98 7.11 4.30
C GLU A 202 -3.50 6.61 2.92
N ALA A 203 -3.23 5.31 2.79
CA ALA A 203 -2.71 4.74 1.54
C ALA A 203 -3.60 5.02 0.31
N TYR A 204 -4.90 5.24 0.51
CA TYR A 204 -5.89 5.44 -0.56
C TYR A 204 -6.47 6.85 -0.62
N HIS A 205 -6.02 7.79 0.19
CA HIS A 205 -6.61 9.12 0.36
C HIS A 205 -6.78 9.93 -0.94
N HIS A 206 -5.86 9.75 -1.90
CA HIS A 206 -5.93 10.46 -3.19
C HIS A 206 -7.14 10.06 -4.05
N LEU A 207 -7.77 8.90 -3.77
CA LEU A 207 -8.88 8.35 -4.57
C LEU A 207 -10.25 8.76 -4.05
N VAL A 208 -10.30 9.39 -2.87
CA VAL A 208 -11.56 9.75 -2.23
C VAL A 208 -12.24 10.89 -2.98
N GLU A 209 -13.53 10.72 -3.27
CA GLU A 209 -14.41 11.71 -3.91
C GLU A 209 -15.46 12.26 -2.95
N ASP A 210 -15.73 11.56 -1.85
CA ASP A 210 -16.70 11.99 -0.84
C ASP A 210 -16.26 13.31 -0.20
N PRO A 211 -17.05 14.38 -0.30
CA PRO A 211 -16.70 15.70 0.21
C PRO A 211 -16.65 15.77 1.76
N SER A 212 -17.20 14.79 2.45
CA SER A 212 -17.11 14.71 3.92
C SER A 212 -15.73 14.27 4.42
N TYR A 213 -14.92 13.66 3.53
CA TYR A 213 -13.58 13.21 3.88
C TYR A 213 -12.63 14.40 4.05
N ARG A 214 -11.81 14.31 5.09
CA ARG A 214 -10.64 15.18 5.28
C ARG A 214 -9.46 14.34 5.74
N SER A 215 -8.27 14.67 5.26
CA SER A 215 -7.04 14.05 5.74
C SER A 215 -6.83 14.30 7.24
N ALA A 216 -6.24 13.32 7.93
CA ALA A 216 -5.81 13.51 9.30
C ALA A 216 -4.76 14.63 9.45
N LEU A 217 -3.98 14.93 8.40
CA LEU A 217 -3.07 16.08 8.40
C LEU A 217 -3.80 17.41 8.56
N ASP A 218 -5.03 17.52 8.04
CA ASP A 218 -5.82 18.74 8.12
C ASP A 218 -6.57 18.83 9.45
N VAL A 219 -7.12 17.70 9.93
CA VAL A 219 -7.98 17.70 11.13
C VAL A 219 -7.20 17.55 12.44
N ALA A 220 -5.96 17.06 12.38
CA ALA A 220 -5.12 16.82 13.56
C ALA A 220 -4.20 18.00 13.90
N ARG A 221 -4.38 19.17 13.32
CA ARG A 221 -3.53 20.34 13.57
C ARG A 221 -3.47 20.66 15.08
N GLY A 222 -2.25 20.79 15.60
CA GLY A 222 -2.00 21.04 17.02
C GLY A 222 -2.11 19.80 17.93
N ARG A 223 -2.20 18.59 17.35
CA ARG A 223 -2.17 17.33 18.10
C ARG A 223 -0.84 16.61 17.86
N ASP A 224 -0.09 16.44 18.94
CA ASP A 224 1.25 15.86 18.89
C ASP A 224 1.26 14.32 18.75
N ASN A 225 0.13 13.67 19.03
CA ASN A 225 0.01 12.22 19.06
C ASN A 225 -0.55 11.61 17.77
N VAL A 226 -0.52 12.33 16.65
CA VAL A 226 -1.00 11.81 15.35
C VAL A 226 0.18 11.56 14.40
N VAL A 227 0.20 10.37 13.81
CA VAL A 227 1.11 9.96 12.74
C VAL A 227 0.28 9.60 11.53
N VAL A 228 0.59 10.17 10.37
CA VAL A 228 -0.09 9.85 9.10
C VAL A 228 0.85 9.11 8.18
N ALA A 229 0.51 7.87 7.81
CA ALA A 229 1.26 7.05 6.88
C ALA A 229 0.67 7.14 5.46
N ARG A 230 1.51 7.34 4.45
CA ARG A 230 1.16 7.41 3.03
C ARG A 230 2.13 6.61 2.16
N THR A 231 1.72 6.30 0.93
CA THR A 231 2.49 5.40 0.05
C THR A 231 2.51 5.88 -1.39
N PHE A 232 3.61 5.59 -2.07
CA PHE A 232 3.71 5.71 -3.53
C PHE A 232 3.16 4.48 -4.27
N SER A 233 2.78 3.42 -3.55
CA SER A 233 2.33 2.15 -4.15
C SER A 233 1.01 2.25 -4.90
N LYS A 234 0.12 3.22 -4.57
CA LYS A 234 -1.26 3.27 -5.07
C LYS A 234 -1.39 4.30 -6.19
N ILE A 235 -1.66 5.56 -5.87
CA ILE A 235 -1.91 6.59 -6.90
C ILE A 235 -0.71 6.80 -7.83
N TYR A 236 0.52 6.71 -7.32
CA TYR A 236 1.74 6.89 -8.11
C TYR A 236 2.17 5.64 -8.90
N GLY A 237 1.49 4.49 -8.74
CA GLY A 237 1.77 3.27 -9.49
C GLY A 237 3.12 2.59 -9.16
N MET A 238 3.73 2.90 -8.03
CA MET A 238 5.09 2.47 -7.66
C MET A 238 5.10 1.32 -6.64
N ALA A 239 4.12 0.41 -6.69
CA ALA A 239 4.00 -0.67 -5.69
C ALA A 239 5.26 -1.55 -5.58
N GLY A 240 5.90 -1.88 -6.72
CA GLY A 240 7.13 -2.67 -6.77
C GLY A 240 8.39 -1.92 -6.32
N MET A 241 8.37 -0.57 -6.30
CA MET A 241 9.53 0.25 -5.93
C MET A 241 9.69 0.40 -4.43
N ARG A 242 8.64 0.11 -3.66
CA ARG A 242 8.68 0.09 -2.19
C ARG A 242 9.05 1.43 -1.57
N LEU A 243 8.29 2.50 -1.87
CA LEU A 243 8.44 3.81 -1.26
C LEU A 243 7.16 4.20 -0.53
N GLY A 244 7.30 4.66 0.71
CA GLY A 244 6.25 5.23 1.54
C GLY A 244 6.83 6.21 2.53
N TYR A 245 5.97 6.94 3.21
CA TYR A 245 6.39 7.93 4.18
C TYR A 245 5.36 8.13 5.29
N GLY A 246 5.86 8.62 6.42
CA GLY A 246 5.05 9.11 7.53
C GLY A 246 5.21 10.61 7.69
N VAL A 247 4.14 11.28 8.14
CA VAL A 247 4.16 12.67 8.61
C VAL A 247 3.77 12.66 10.08
N ALA A 248 4.61 13.25 10.93
CA ALA A 248 4.42 13.26 12.38
C ALA A 248 5.04 14.53 12.99
N THR A 249 4.95 14.72 14.30
CA THR A 249 5.83 15.70 14.98
C THR A 249 7.29 15.26 14.90
N ALA A 250 8.22 16.18 14.97
CA ALA A 250 9.67 15.88 14.93
C ALA A 250 10.06 14.83 16.01
N GLY A 251 9.45 14.88 17.19
CA GLY A 251 9.68 13.91 18.28
C GLY A 251 9.23 12.50 17.91
N ASN A 252 8.02 12.35 17.36
CA ASN A 252 7.49 11.04 16.92
C ASN A 252 8.22 10.53 15.68
N ALA A 253 8.56 11.40 14.74
CA ALA A 253 9.37 11.06 13.57
C ALA A 253 10.73 10.50 14.00
N ALA A 254 11.45 11.20 14.89
CA ALA A 254 12.72 10.72 15.42
C ALA A 254 12.59 9.39 16.21
N ALA A 255 11.48 9.20 16.94
CA ALA A 255 11.21 7.93 17.63
C ALA A 255 11.05 6.76 16.64
N MET A 256 10.33 6.98 15.55
CA MET A 256 10.14 6.00 14.50
C MET A 256 11.43 5.73 13.71
N GLU A 257 12.22 6.76 13.39
CA GLU A 257 13.49 6.62 12.67
C GLU A 257 14.53 5.80 13.44
N ARG A 258 14.54 5.86 14.78
CA ARG A 258 15.38 4.95 15.60
C ARG A 258 15.03 3.47 15.42
N CYS A 259 13.84 3.16 14.91
CA CYS A 259 13.39 1.80 14.61
C CYS A 259 13.54 1.45 13.11
N ALA A 260 14.05 2.37 12.29
CA ALA A 260 14.32 2.12 10.88
C ALA A 260 15.56 1.23 10.69
N SER A 261 15.59 0.46 9.60
CA SER A 261 16.84 -0.09 9.10
C SER A 261 17.64 1.02 8.43
N TRP A 262 18.97 0.97 8.52
CA TRP A 262 19.82 1.92 7.84
C TRP A 262 19.61 1.85 6.33
N ASP A 263 19.54 3.01 5.67
CA ASP A 263 19.33 3.12 4.22
C ASP A 263 18.17 2.26 3.69
N ASN A 264 17.04 2.24 4.43
CA ASN A 264 15.88 1.37 4.18
C ASN A 264 15.12 1.67 2.88
N THR A 265 15.49 2.72 2.13
CA THR A 265 14.89 3.11 0.86
C THR A 265 15.91 3.07 -0.27
N SER A 266 15.55 2.49 -1.41
CA SER A 266 16.48 2.40 -2.54
C SER A 266 16.62 3.73 -3.28
N GLN A 267 17.83 3.98 -3.82
CA GLN A 267 18.13 5.12 -4.67
C GLN A 267 17.10 5.27 -5.82
N ALA A 268 16.78 4.17 -6.52
CA ALA A 268 15.83 4.17 -7.61
C ALA A 268 14.42 4.59 -7.15
N ALA A 269 13.95 4.09 -6.02
CA ALA A 269 12.64 4.44 -5.47
C ALA A 269 12.54 5.93 -5.10
N LEU A 270 13.60 6.49 -4.51
CA LEU A 270 13.66 7.91 -4.14
C LEU A 270 13.64 8.81 -5.37
N LEU A 271 14.49 8.54 -6.37
CA LEU A 271 14.53 9.31 -7.62
C LEU A 271 13.18 9.27 -8.36
N MET A 272 12.56 8.10 -8.45
CA MET A 272 11.21 7.96 -9.01
C MET A 272 10.17 8.73 -8.18
N GLY A 273 10.29 8.71 -6.86
CA GLY A 273 9.41 9.44 -5.94
C GLY A 273 9.51 10.95 -6.16
N ILE A 274 10.72 11.51 -6.21
CA ILE A 274 10.96 12.93 -6.49
C ILE A 274 10.36 13.32 -7.84
N ALA A 275 10.63 12.53 -8.88
CA ALA A 275 10.09 12.79 -10.23
C ALA A 275 8.55 12.70 -10.26
N SER A 276 7.94 11.77 -9.50
CA SER A 276 6.48 11.67 -9.38
C SER A 276 5.87 12.85 -8.65
N LEU A 277 6.54 13.38 -7.61
CA LEU A 277 6.07 14.55 -6.87
C LEU A 277 6.17 15.84 -7.70
N ALA A 278 7.11 15.90 -8.63
CA ALA A 278 7.27 17.03 -9.54
C ALA A 278 6.23 17.05 -10.70
N ASP A 279 5.58 15.91 -11.01
CA ASP A 279 4.52 15.84 -12.02
C ASP A 279 3.17 16.18 -11.38
N ALA A 280 2.75 17.44 -11.53
CA ALA A 280 1.48 17.93 -11.00
C ALA A 280 0.25 17.19 -11.56
N GLU A 281 0.38 16.56 -12.75
CA GLU A 281 -0.72 15.88 -13.43
C GLU A 281 -0.87 14.40 -13.04
N VAL A 282 0.13 13.80 -12.36
CA VAL A 282 0.07 12.37 -12.05
C VAL A 282 -1.14 12.01 -11.18
N VAL A 283 -1.35 12.74 -10.09
CA VAL A 283 -2.46 12.46 -9.15
C VAL A 283 -3.82 12.73 -9.80
N PRO A 284 -4.12 13.90 -10.41
CA PRO A 284 -5.40 14.14 -11.06
C PRO A 284 -5.72 13.14 -12.17
N ARG A 285 -4.73 12.80 -13.01
CA ARG A 285 -4.89 11.84 -14.11
C ARG A 285 -5.19 10.43 -13.60
N GLN A 286 -4.38 9.92 -12.68
CA GLN A 286 -4.54 8.57 -12.15
C GLN A 286 -5.84 8.43 -11.34
N ARG A 287 -6.19 9.46 -10.55
CA ARG A 287 -7.45 9.50 -9.81
C ARG A 287 -8.65 9.37 -10.74
N ARG A 288 -8.69 10.15 -11.82
CA ARG A 288 -9.77 10.11 -12.82
C ARG A 288 -9.86 8.70 -13.43
N LEU A 289 -8.77 8.15 -13.96
CA LEU A 289 -8.77 6.83 -14.60
C LEU A 289 -9.28 5.72 -13.67
N LEU A 290 -8.82 5.71 -12.42
CA LEU A 290 -9.23 4.68 -11.45
C LEU A 290 -10.67 4.88 -10.99
N ASN A 291 -11.10 6.10 -10.73
CA ASN A 291 -12.45 6.38 -10.25
C ASN A 291 -13.50 6.20 -11.33
N ASP A 292 -13.22 6.59 -12.59
CA ASP A 292 -14.12 6.34 -13.72
C ASP A 292 -14.34 4.83 -13.91
N THR A 293 -13.27 4.04 -13.83
CA THR A 293 -13.36 2.57 -13.94
C THR A 293 -14.09 1.95 -12.74
N ARG A 294 -13.89 2.48 -11.52
CA ARG A 294 -14.63 2.05 -10.33
C ARG A 294 -16.11 2.35 -10.48
N ALA A 295 -16.48 3.55 -10.90
CA ALA A 295 -17.86 3.95 -11.12
C ALA A 295 -18.55 3.06 -12.18
N TRP A 296 -17.84 2.70 -13.25
CA TRP A 296 -18.32 1.74 -14.23
C TRP A 296 -18.56 0.35 -13.60
N LEU A 297 -17.64 -0.16 -12.79
CA LEU A 297 -17.81 -1.44 -12.08
C LEU A 297 -19.01 -1.41 -11.14
N ASP A 298 -19.16 -0.34 -10.36
CA ASP A 298 -20.29 -0.19 -9.42
C ASP A 298 -21.64 -0.21 -10.17
N ALA A 299 -21.71 0.45 -11.33
CA ALA A 299 -22.89 0.44 -12.18
C ALA A 299 -23.19 -0.97 -12.77
N GLU A 300 -22.16 -1.72 -13.17
CA GLU A 300 -22.32 -3.11 -13.65
C GLU A 300 -22.79 -4.05 -12.54
N LEU A 301 -22.22 -3.91 -11.34
CA LEU A 301 -22.64 -4.71 -10.17
C LEU A 301 -24.08 -4.41 -9.77
N ALA A 302 -24.48 -3.14 -9.77
CA ALA A 302 -25.84 -2.72 -9.50
C ALA A 302 -26.83 -3.25 -10.55
N ARG A 303 -26.47 -3.20 -11.84
CA ARG A 303 -27.28 -3.76 -12.94
C ARG A 303 -27.49 -5.27 -12.79
N ASP A 304 -26.48 -5.99 -12.31
CA ASP A 304 -26.57 -7.43 -12.04
C ASP A 304 -27.28 -7.74 -10.69
N GLY A 305 -27.79 -6.75 -9.95
CA GLY A 305 -28.40 -6.92 -8.64
C GLY A 305 -27.45 -7.47 -7.57
N ARG A 306 -26.15 -7.25 -7.72
CA ARG A 306 -25.15 -7.76 -6.79
C ARG A 306 -24.97 -6.81 -5.62
N ARG A 307 -24.85 -7.38 -4.43
CA ARG A 307 -24.50 -6.62 -3.23
C ARG A 307 -23.00 -6.34 -3.21
N PHE A 308 -22.63 -5.10 -3.03
CA PHE A 308 -21.23 -4.68 -2.87
C PHE A 308 -21.14 -3.53 -1.87
N ILE A 309 -19.93 -3.25 -1.39
CA ILE A 309 -19.66 -2.13 -0.49
C ILE A 309 -19.16 -0.96 -1.35
N PRO A 310 -19.88 0.19 -1.41
CA PRO A 310 -19.40 1.40 -2.09
C PRO A 310 -18.02 1.80 -1.58
N SER A 311 -17.06 1.95 -2.49
CA SER A 311 -15.65 2.12 -2.14
C SER A 311 -15.12 3.50 -2.51
N GLN A 312 -14.23 4.02 -1.68
CA GLN A 312 -13.43 5.22 -1.93
C GLN A 312 -11.94 4.89 -2.16
N ALA A 313 -11.64 3.64 -2.58
CA ALA A 313 -10.30 3.13 -2.85
C ALA A 313 -10.21 2.54 -4.27
N ASN A 314 -9.05 1.99 -4.64
CA ASN A 314 -8.86 1.29 -5.93
C ASN A 314 -9.21 -0.22 -5.85
N PHE A 315 -10.24 -0.56 -5.11
CA PHE A 315 -10.80 -1.92 -5.02
C PHE A 315 -12.25 -1.84 -4.53
N VAL A 316 -13.00 -2.91 -4.75
CA VAL A 316 -14.40 -3.06 -4.29
C VAL A 316 -14.55 -4.42 -3.60
N MET A 317 -15.38 -4.48 -2.55
CA MET A 317 -15.82 -5.73 -1.92
C MET A 317 -17.19 -6.13 -2.45
N ILE A 318 -17.31 -7.34 -2.99
CA ILE A 318 -18.51 -7.87 -3.62
C ILE A 318 -18.98 -9.09 -2.83
N ASP A 319 -20.24 -9.12 -2.36
CA ASP A 319 -20.81 -10.30 -1.72
C ASP A 319 -21.19 -11.33 -2.80
N VAL A 320 -20.44 -12.41 -2.85
CA VAL A 320 -20.63 -13.51 -3.81
C VAL A 320 -21.52 -14.64 -3.25
N GLY A 321 -21.98 -14.51 -1.98
CA GLY A 321 -22.89 -15.43 -1.32
C GLY A 321 -22.35 -16.84 -1.06
N ARG A 322 -21.06 -17.08 -1.30
CA ARG A 322 -20.34 -18.33 -1.03
C ARG A 322 -18.91 -18.07 -0.62
N ASP A 323 -18.21 -19.09 -0.13
CA ASP A 323 -16.81 -18.97 0.31
C ASP A 323 -15.88 -18.52 -0.83
N VAL A 324 -15.09 -17.48 -0.56
CA VAL A 324 -14.15 -16.87 -1.53
C VAL A 324 -12.93 -17.76 -1.80
N GLY A 325 -12.58 -18.68 -0.89
CA GLY A 325 -11.40 -19.53 -1.05
C GLY A 325 -11.44 -20.35 -2.36
N PRO A 326 -12.42 -21.26 -2.56
CA PRO A 326 -12.59 -22.00 -3.79
C PRO A 326 -12.84 -21.10 -5.02
N LEU A 327 -13.55 -19.98 -4.83
CA LEU A 327 -13.86 -19.03 -5.88
C LEU A 327 -12.57 -18.42 -6.49
N GLY A 328 -11.56 -18.16 -5.69
CA GLY A 328 -10.27 -17.65 -6.15
C GLY A 328 -9.62 -18.57 -7.19
N GLU A 329 -9.72 -19.89 -7.02
CA GLU A 329 -9.20 -20.87 -7.98
C GLU A 329 -10.02 -20.90 -9.27
N GLU A 330 -11.33 -20.71 -9.20
CA GLU A 330 -12.18 -20.62 -10.40
C GLU A 330 -11.85 -19.40 -11.26
N PHE A 331 -11.52 -18.24 -10.64
CA PHE A 331 -10.99 -17.07 -11.33
C PHE A 331 -9.60 -17.32 -11.90
N ARG A 332 -8.71 -17.92 -11.11
CA ARG A 332 -7.35 -18.27 -11.56
C ARG A 332 -7.37 -19.16 -12.79
N ALA A 333 -8.26 -20.15 -12.86
CA ALA A 333 -8.44 -21.02 -14.03
C ALA A 333 -8.86 -20.24 -15.29
N ARG A 334 -9.41 -19.03 -15.13
CA ARG A 334 -9.76 -18.11 -16.22
C ARG A 334 -8.71 -17.02 -16.46
N GLY A 335 -7.52 -17.16 -15.86
CA GLY A 335 -6.44 -16.21 -16.00
C GLY A 335 -6.64 -14.91 -15.22
N ILE A 336 -7.48 -14.88 -14.18
CA ILE A 336 -7.74 -13.69 -13.35
C ILE A 336 -7.36 -13.97 -11.90
N LEU A 337 -6.51 -13.13 -11.32
CA LEU A 337 -6.18 -13.18 -9.90
C LEU A 337 -7.02 -12.17 -9.14
N VAL A 338 -7.80 -12.63 -8.16
CA VAL A 338 -8.65 -11.82 -7.29
C VAL A 338 -8.11 -11.79 -5.86
N GLY A 339 -8.65 -10.90 -5.01
CA GLY A 339 -8.22 -10.76 -3.62
C GLY A 339 -8.40 -12.04 -2.80
N ARG A 340 -7.59 -12.15 -1.74
CA ARG A 340 -7.65 -13.27 -0.80
C ARG A 340 -8.95 -13.27 0.01
N LYS A 341 -9.27 -14.41 0.61
CA LYS A 341 -10.32 -14.52 1.62
C LYS A 341 -9.95 -13.75 2.89
N PHE A 342 -10.91 -13.01 3.44
CA PHE A 342 -10.84 -12.39 4.76
C PHE A 342 -11.65 -13.23 5.74
N PRO A 343 -11.05 -13.70 6.87
CA PRO A 343 -11.73 -14.60 7.80
C PRO A 343 -13.05 -14.05 8.36
N SER A 344 -13.11 -12.75 8.66
CA SER A 344 -14.29 -12.06 9.17
C SER A 344 -15.33 -11.72 8.08
N MET A 345 -14.98 -11.91 6.79
CA MET A 345 -15.84 -11.61 5.63
C MET A 345 -15.73 -12.74 4.57
N PRO A 346 -16.08 -14.00 4.90
CA PRO A 346 -15.73 -15.17 4.08
C PRO A 346 -16.44 -15.22 2.72
N THR A 347 -17.57 -14.53 2.55
CA THR A 347 -18.33 -14.46 1.30
C THR A 347 -18.07 -13.20 0.48
N TRP A 348 -17.18 -12.31 0.98
CA TRP A 348 -16.89 -11.04 0.34
C TRP A 348 -15.60 -11.11 -0.45
N LEU A 349 -15.74 -11.03 -1.77
CA LEU A 349 -14.62 -11.00 -2.72
C LEU A 349 -14.10 -9.58 -2.86
N ARG A 350 -12.82 -9.35 -2.56
CA ARG A 350 -12.16 -8.09 -2.92
C ARG A 350 -11.60 -8.17 -4.34
N VAL A 351 -11.92 -7.20 -5.17
CA VAL A 351 -11.35 -7.04 -6.50
C VAL A 351 -10.70 -5.65 -6.61
N SER A 352 -9.45 -5.61 -7.08
CA SER A 352 -8.76 -4.35 -7.39
C SER A 352 -9.31 -3.74 -8.68
N ILE A 353 -9.28 -2.41 -8.78
CA ILE A 353 -9.65 -1.72 -10.02
C ILE A 353 -8.51 -1.87 -11.03
N GLY A 354 -8.80 -2.53 -12.14
CA GLY A 354 -7.93 -2.72 -13.30
C GLY A 354 -8.15 -1.63 -14.36
N THR A 355 -7.69 -1.90 -15.59
CA THR A 355 -8.10 -1.10 -16.76
C THR A 355 -9.55 -1.43 -17.14
N PRO A 356 -10.24 -0.61 -17.95
CA PRO A 356 -11.58 -0.93 -18.43
C PRO A 356 -11.70 -2.33 -19.03
N GLU A 357 -10.72 -2.75 -19.83
CA GLU A 357 -10.68 -4.07 -20.49
C GLU A 357 -10.54 -5.19 -19.45
N GLN A 358 -9.68 -5.01 -18.45
CA GLN A 358 -9.48 -5.97 -17.37
C GLN A 358 -10.75 -6.11 -16.52
N MET A 359 -11.44 -5.00 -16.26
CA MET A 359 -12.69 -5.03 -15.50
C MET A 359 -13.84 -5.63 -16.31
N ALA A 360 -13.90 -5.42 -17.62
CA ALA A 360 -14.86 -6.09 -18.50
C ALA A 360 -14.63 -7.62 -18.50
N ALA A 361 -13.39 -8.08 -18.58
CA ALA A 361 -13.03 -9.49 -18.49
C ALA A 361 -13.39 -10.08 -17.11
N PHE A 362 -13.14 -9.33 -16.04
CA PHE A 362 -13.55 -9.72 -14.68
C PHE A 362 -15.07 -9.89 -14.57
N MET A 363 -15.87 -8.93 -15.06
CA MET A 363 -17.34 -9.00 -15.01
C MET A 363 -17.89 -10.18 -15.82
N ALA A 364 -17.32 -10.46 -16.99
CA ALA A 364 -17.67 -11.62 -17.81
C ALA A 364 -17.40 -12.93 -17.03
N ALA A 365 -16.21 -13.03 -16.39
CA ALA A 365 -15.86 -14.19 -15.56
C ALA A 365 -16.78 -14.30 -14.32
N LEU A 366 -17.05 -13.19 -13.63
CA LEU A 366 -17.91 -13.15 -12.45
C LEU A 366 -19.33 -13.64 -12.77
N ARG A 367 -19.91 -13.22 -13.89
CA ARG A 367 -21.23 -13.66 -14.36
C ARG A 367 -21.27 -15.16 -14.65
N GLY A 368 -20.19 -15.72 -15.23
CA GLY A 368 -20.07 -17.15 -15.53
C GLY A 368 -19.81 -18.04 -14.31
N ILE A 369 -19.18 -17.49 -13.27
CA ILE A 369 -18.82 -18.25 -12.04
C ILE A 369 -19.91 -18.12 -10.97
N VAL A 370 -20.47 -16.92 -10.80
CA VAL A 370 -21.48 -16.58 -9.80
C VAL A 370 -22.66 -15.97 -10.55
N PRO A 371 -23.65 -16.76 -10.96
CA PRO A 371 -24.85 -16.22 -11.59
C PRO A 371 -25.52 -15.13 -10.74
N ALA A 372 -26.09 -14.12 -11.37
CA ALA A 372 -26.88 -13.11 -10.66
C ALA A 372 -28.00 -13.81 -9.87
N ARG A 373 -28.25 -13.36 -8.64
CA ARG A 373 -29.43 -13.83 -7.91
C ARG A 373 -30.64 -13.37 -8.69
N ALA A 374 -31.57 -14.30 -9.02
CA ALA A 374 -32.86 -13.90 -9.53
C ALA A 374 -33.49 -12.92 -8.55
N ALA A 375 -33.98 -11.78 -9.06
CA ALA A 375 -34.75 -10.86 -8.25
C ALA A 375 -35.92 -11.63 -7.63
N ALA A 376 -35.97 -11.71 -6.28
CA ALA A 376 -37.04 -12.33 -5.55
C ALA A 376 -38.26 -11.41 -5.52
#